data_4f96aa4738ba40fbbbf0dda91d519906
#
_entry.id   4f96aa4738ba40fbbbf0dda91d519906
#
_cell.length_a   1.000
_cell.length_b   1.000
_cell.length_c   1.000
_cell.angle_alpha   90.00
_cell.angle_beta   90.00
_cell.angle_gamma   90.00
#
_symmetry.space_group_name_H-M   'P 1'
#
loop_
_entity.id
_entity.type
_entity.pdbx_description
1 polymer ?
#
loop_
_entity_poly.entity_id
_entity_poly.type
_entity_poly.pdbx_seq_one_letter_code
_entity_poly.pdbx_strand_id
1 'polypeptide(L)'
;MPAHSLEKDAGAKARQHLLRRIFKYLGLLLAALLALIIGVAAYFITTEYKPAHIEPVALNAHAEKELPASGELSVLTWNLGYGALGDNADFFMDGGKMVQTASKERVEQNIADISAEVKKVAPDLAFFQEVDVDSKRSYGIDETAKLAADNPQATSSFAPNFKVKYLPYPKPPIGRVHSGLLTLSNYKVEDATRVQLPIPFKWPERIFNLKRALLINRIPIAGSDKELVAINLHLEAYDDGAGKAAQTRELMQIFADETAKGNYVIAGGDFNQLFPEGNGKFPVNKDLWVPGKLEIPSDAKNLQVLTDYSRPTCRSLDKPYVNSDKETHQYYVIDGFLVSDNIKVKKVETLDKGFKSTDHNPVHLVMQLLK
;
A
#
# COMPACT_ATOMS: atom_id res chain seq x y z
N MET A 1 76.30 6.11 39.83
CA MET A 1 74.88 5.75 39.73
C MET A 1 74.07 6.85 39.07
N PRO A 2 74.15 7.15 37.73
CA PRO A 2 73.13 7.96 37.10
C PRO A 2 72.56 7.36 35.80
N ALA A 3 73.00 6.18 35.30
CA ALA A 3 72.52 5.66 34.02
C ALA A 3 71.04 5.11 34.05
N HIS A 4 70.62 4.56 35.18
CA HIS A 4 69.36 3.89 35.35
C HIS A 4 68.12 4.87 35.45
N SER A 5 68.36 6.16 35.76
CA SER A 5 67.30 7.20 35.79
C SER A 5 67.01 7.76 34.39
N LEU A 6 68.06 7.86 33.52
CA LEU A 6 67.90 8.36 32.13
C LEU A 6 67.18 7.39 31.21
N GLU A 7 67.36 6.06 31.39
CA GLU A 7 66.63 5.06 30.61
C GLU A 7 65.13 5.00 31.03
N LYS A 8 64.78 5.17 32.30
CA LYS A 8 63.38 5.25 32.74
C LYS A 8 62.69 6.49 32.21
N ASP A 9 63.35 7.61 32.08
CA ASP A 9 62.78 8.87 31.59
C ASP A 9 62.62 8.82 30.07
N ALA A 10 63.51 8.19 29.32
CA ALA A 10 63.40 7.96 27.89
C ALA A 10 62.23 7.02 27.55
N GLY A 11 62.05 5.95 28.34
CA GLY A 11 60.93 5.02 28.18
C GLY A 11 59.55 5.67 28.50
N ALA A 12 59.49 6.55 29.53
CA ALA A 12 58.29 7.29 29.84
C ALA A 12 57.90 8.28 28.73
N LYS A 13 58.87 9.01 28.17
CA LYS A 13 58.63 9.92 27.03
C LYS A 13 58.19 9.15 25.74
N ALA A 14 58.81 8.04 25.45
CA ALA A 14 58.42 7.19 24.33
C ALA A 14 56.97 6.67 24.48
N ARG A 15 56.58 6.23 25.69
CA ARG A 15 55.22 5.80 26.03
C ARG A 15 54.23 6.94 25.92
N GLN A 16 54.55 8.15 26.37
CA GLN A 16 53.72 9.34 26.20
C GLN A 16 53.53 9.70 24.72
N HIS A 17 54.56 9.65 23.89
CA HIS A 17 54.45 9.87 22.46
C HIS A 17 53.58 8.83 21.78
N LEU A 18 53.73 7.57 22.14
CA LEU A 18 52.90 6.48 21.62
C LEU A 18 51.43 6.68 22.00
N LEU A 19 51.13 6.99 23.28
CA LEU A 19 49.77 7.26 23.73
C LEU A 19 49.16 8.47 23.01
N ARG A 20 49.89 9.58 22.83
CA ARG A 20 49.43 10.74 22.08
C ARG A 20 49.07 10.38 20.62
N ARG A 21 49.90 9.52 19.96
CA ARG A 21 49.57 9.04 18.61
C ARG A 21 48.32 8.17 18.59
N ILE A 22 48.18 7.24 19.54
CA ILE A 22 47.00 6.39 19.66
C ILE A 22 45.72 7.26 19.84
N PHE A 23 45.75 8.21 20.78
CA PHE A 23 44.60 9.11 20.99
C PHE A 23 44.31 10.00 19.77
N LYS A 24 45.34 10.46 19.06
CA LYS A 24 45.16 11.20 17.82
C LYS A 24 44.45 10.36 16.74
N TYR A 25 44.90 9.12 16.51
CA TYR A 25 44.29 8.25 15.50
C TYR A 25 42.90 7.77 15.95
N LEU A 26 42.69 7.51 17.19
CA LEU A 26 41.35 7.20 17.75
C LEU A 26 40.40 8.39 17.58
N GLY A 27 40.85 9.61 17.84
CA GLY A 27 40.07 10.83 17.61
C GLY A 27 39.74 11.03 16.13
N LEU A 28 40.68 10.77 15.21
CA LEU A 28 40.44 10.82 13.76
C LEU A 28 39.43 9.76 13.31
N LEU A 29 39.54 8.54 13.85
CA LEU A 29 38.61 7.45 13.57
C LEU A 29 37.19 7.81 14.03
N LEU A 30 37.06 8.33 15.25
CA LEU A 30 35.77 8.77 15.78
C LEU A 30 35.16 9.93 14.97
N ALA A 31 35.99 10.90 14.57
CA ALA A 31 35.56 11.99 13.71
C ALA A 31 35.07 11.49 12.32
N ALA A 32 35.81 10.55 11.73
CA ALA A 32 35.43 9.94 10.46
C ALA A 32 34.11 9.13 10.60
N LEU A 33 33.95 8.37 11.67
CA LEU A 33 32.72 7.64 11.96
C LEU A 33 31.53 8.60 12.15
N LEU A 34 31.73 9.68 12.90
CA LEU A 34 30.69 10.69 13.09
C LEU A 34 30.31 11.37 11.77
N ALA A 35 31.29 11.72 10.95
CA ALA A 35 31.04 12.28 9.63
C ALA A 35 30.27 11.30 8.73
N LEU A 36 30.57 10.01 8.78
CA LEU A 36 29.83 8.97 8.08
C LEU A 36 28.38 8.88 8.56
N ILE A 37 28.15 8.86 9.87
CA ILE A 37 26.80 8.81 10.48
C ILE A 37 25.99 10.04 10.03
N ILE A 38 26.58 11.24 10.11
CA ILE A 38 25.94 12.47 9.68
C ILE A 38 25.62 12.41 8.17
N GLY A 39 26.54 11.94 7.34
CA GLY A 39 26.33 11.79 5.90
C GLY A 39 25.20 10.83 5.56
N VAL A 40 25.13 9.68 6.24
CA VAL A 40 24.05 8.69 6.09
C VAL A 40 22.70 9.27 6.56
N ALA A 41 22.69 9.94 7.71
CA ALA A 41 21.47 10.58 8.20
C ALA A 41 20.98 11.69 7.24
N ALA A 42 21.87 12.54 6.75
CA ALA A 42 21.58 13.57 5.76
C ALA A 42 21.01 12.97 4.47
N TYR A 43 21.60 11.87 3.98
CA TYR A 43 21.09 11.17 2.80
C TYR A 43 19.63 10.73 3.00
N PHE A 44 19.29 10.06 4.10
CA PHE A 44 17.93 9.60 4.34
C PHE A 44 16.94 10.76 4.56
N ILE A 45 17.35 11.81 5.28
CA ILE A 45 16.49 12.99 5.51
C ILE A 45 16.20 13.74 4.21
N THR A 46 17.20 13.91 3.34
CA THR A 46 17.05 14.65 2.07
C THR A 46 16.35 13.84 1.00
N THR A 47 16.39 12.51 1.08
CA THR A 47 15.72 11.61 0.12
C THR A 47 14.36 11.11 0.61
N GLU A 48 13.91 11.52 1.80
CA GLU A 48 12.57 11.18 2.31
C GLU A 48 11.50 11.68 1.35
N TYR A 49 10.59 10.80 0.94
CA TYR A 49 9.38 11.18 0.21
C TYR A 49 8.43 11.96 1.13
N LYS A 50 8.17 13.22 0.79
CA LYS A 50 7.34 14.15 1.56
C LYS A 50 6.27 14.74 0.64
N PRO A 51 5.19 13.99 0.36
CA PRO A 51 4.11 14.49 -0.46
C PRO A 51 3.38 15.65 0.23
N ALA A 52 2.78 16.54 -0.57
CA ALA A 52 1.82 17.51 -0.07
C ALA A 52 0.54 16.80 0.42
N HIS A 53 -0.27 17.53 1.20
CA HIS A 53 -1.55 16.96 1.68
C HIS A 53 -2.48 16.62 0.50
N ILE A 54 -2.56 17.52 -0.48
CA ILE A 54 -3.32 17.33 -1.71
C ILE A 54 -2.39 17.56 -2.91
N GLU A 55 -2.34 16.58 -3.82
CA GLU A 55 -1.52 16.65 -5.03
C GLU A 55 -2.37 16.24 -6.25
N PRO A 56 -2.30 16.99 -7.36
CA PRO A 56 -2.90 16.54 -8.61
C PRO A 56 -2.17 15.29 -9.10
N VAL A 57 -2.91 14.36 -9.68
CA VAL A 57 -2.40 13.12 -10.27
C VAL A 57 -2.52 13.21 -11.78
N ALA A 58 -1.41 12.92 -12.47
CA ALA A 58 -1.41 12.86 -13.92
C ALA A 58 -2.33 11.74 -14.43
N LEU A 59 -3.16 12.06 -15.41
CA LEU A 59 -3.99 11.10 -16.11
C LEU A 59 -3.26 10.62 -17.38
N ASN A 60 -3.20 9.31 -17.57
CA ASN A 60 -2.96 8.73 -18.87
C ASN A 60 -4.34 8.49 -19.48
N ALA A 61 -4.87 9.54 -20.14
CA ALA A 61 -6.26 9.63 -20.55
C ALA A 61 -6.47 8.97 -21.93
N HIS A 62 -7.36 7.99 -21.97
CA HIS A 62 -7.78 7.29 -23.19
C HIS A 62 -9.31 7.20 -23.31
N ALA A 63 -10.01 7.07 -22.18
CA ALA A 63 -11.46 7.03 -22.16
C ALA A 63 -12.05 8.45 -22.28
N GLU A 64 -12.90 8.68 -23.28
CA GLU A 64 -13.58 9.95 -23.53
C GLU A 64 -15.07 9.90 -23.18
N LYS A 65 -15.62 8.71 -23.03
CA LYS A 65 -17.05 8.49 -22.76
C LYS A 65 -17.40 8.88 -21.34
N GLU A 66 -18.37 9.76 -21.17
CA GLU A 66 -18.96 10.09 -19.87
C GLU A 66 -19.73 8.89 -19.30
N LEU A 67 -19.81 8.82 -17.97
CA LEU A 67 -20.59 7.79 -17.28
C LEU A 67 -22.09 8.02 -17.58
N PRO A 68 -22.84 7.03 -18.07
CA PRO A 68 -24.26 7.21 -18.28
C PRO A 68 -25.01 7.35 -16.95
N ALA A 69 -26.01 8.25 -16.89
CA ALA A 69 -26.83 8.47 -15.70
C ALA A 69 -27.73 7.26 -15.32
N SER A 70 -27.75 6.22 -16.15
CA SER A 70 -28.50 4.99 -15.93
C SER A 70 -27.74 3.81 -16.52
N GLY A 71 -27.99 2.61 -16.00
CA GLY A 71 -27.29 1.39 -16.38
C GLY A 71 -26.55 0.78 -15.20
N GLU A 72 -26.03 -0.40 -15.41
CA GLU A 72 -25.17 -1.07 -14.41
C GLU A 72 -23.73 -0.60 -14.57
N LEU A 73 -23.05 -0.46 -13.46
CA LEU A 73 -21.62 -0.14 -13.36
C LEU A 73 -20.93 -1.26 -12.60
N SER A 74 -19.86 -1.78 -13.16
CA SER A 74 -19.04 -2.86 -12.64
C SER A 74 -17.74 -2.30 -12.09
N VAL A 75 -17.43 -2.59 -10.82
CA VAL A 75 -16.23 -2.10 -10.15
C VAL A 75 -15.48 -3.26 -9.51
N LEU A 76 -14.17 -3.33 -9.72
CA LEU A 76 -13.28 -4.32 -9.13
C LEU A 76 -12.30 -3.64 -8.19
N THR A 77 -12.07 -4.19 -6.99
CA THR A 77 -10.91 -3.83 -6.16
C THR A 77 -10.03 -5.04 -5.93
N TRP A 78 -8.71 -4.85 -6.00
CA TRP A 78 -7.75 -5.93 -5.83
C TRP A 78 -6.38 -5.42 -5.36
N ASN A 79 -5.92 -5.88 -4.20
CA ASN A 79 -4.53 -5.71 -3.79
C ASN A 79 -3.66 -6.73 -4.54
N LEU A 80 -2.67 -6.23 -5.29
CA LEU A 80 -1.85 -7.05 -6.20
C LEU A 80 -0.61 -7.65 -5.55
N GLY A 81 -0.31 -7.30 -4.29
CA GLY A 81 0.88 -7.78 -3.60
C GLY A 81 2.15 -7.55 -4.40
N TYR A 82 2.26 -6.40 -5.09
CA TYR A 82 3.37 -6.05 -6.01
C TYR A 82 3.81 -7.21 -6.92
N GLY A 83 2.85 -8.03 -7.37
CA GLY A 83 3.08 -9.20 -8.21
C GLY A 83 3.94 -10.30 -7.57
N ALA A 84 4.32 -10.20 -6.30
CA ALA A 84 5.26 -11.12 -5.68
C ALA A 84 4.72 -11.90 -4.48
N LEU A 85 3.47 -11.66 -4.03
CA LEU A 85 2.85 -12.34 -2.87
C LEU A 85 1.91 -13.48 -3.27
N GLY A 86 2.22 -14.19 -4.36
CA GLY A 86 1.44 -15.36 -4.79
C GLY A 86 1.50 -16.54 -3.82
N ASP A 87 0.94 -17.67 -4.22
CA ASP A 87 0.80 -18.86 -3.38
C ASP A 87 2.11 -19.49 -2.88
N ASN A 88 3.25 -19.15 -3.53
CA ASN A 88 4.60 -19.57 -3.14
C ASN A 88 5.24 -18.69 -2.07
N ALA A 89 4.64 -17.55 -1.73
CA ALA A 89 5.23 -16.54 -0.88
C ALA A 89 4.82 -16.69 0.59
N ASP A 90 5.77 -16.38 1.48
CA ASP A 90 5.56 -15.90 2.83
C ASP A 90 6.22 -14.51 2.97
N PHE A 91 5.97 -13.79 4.06
CA PHE A 91 6.52 -12.46 4.26
C PHE A 91 7.01 -12.26 5.70
N PHE A 92 8.22 -11.73 5.84
CA PHE A 92 8.91 -11.64 7.14
C PHE A 92 8.18 -10.77 8.18
N MET A 93 7.39 -9.77 7.75
CA MET A 93 6.62 -8.93 8.68
C MET A 93 5.36 -9.63 9.21
N ASP A 94 4.86 -10.64 8.51
CA ASP A 94 3.64 -11.37 8.86
C ASP A 94 3.94 -12.74 9.48
N GLY A 95 5.14 -12.93 10.01
CA GLY A 95 5.57 -14.16 10.66
C GLY A 95 6.31 -15.14 9.74
N GLY A 96 6.43 -14.84 8.45
CA GLY A 96 7.22 -15.61 7.48
C GLY A 96 8.72 -15.30 7.55
N LYS A 97 9.46 -15.64 6.51
CA LYS A 97 10.92 -15.52 6.44
C LYS A 97 11.40 -14.80 5.20
N MET A 98 10.61 -14.80 4.13
CA MET A 98 11.02 -14.26 2.85
C MET A 98 11.02 -12.72 2.87
N VAL A 99 12.01 -12.15 2.18
CA VAL A 99 12.12 -10.71 1.89
C VAL A 99 11.94 -10.48 0.39
N GLN A 100 12.63 -11.30 -0.42
CA GLN A 100 12.40 -11.43 -1.84
C GLN A 100 11.50 -12.65 -2.04
N THR A 101 10.22 -12.42 -2.26
CA THR A 101 9.17 -13.44 -2.13
C THR A 101 8.91 -14.22 -3.42
N ALA A 102 9.41 -13.72 -4.56
CA ALA A 102 9.26 -14.36 -5.86
C ALA A 102 10.49 -14.18 -6.73
N SER A 103 10.67 -15.04 -7.75
CA SER A 103 11.61 -14.79 -8.86
C SER A 103 11.02 -13.79 -9.84
N LYS A 104 11.85 -13.25 -10.73
CA LYS A 104 11.39 -12.30 -11.76
C LYS A 104 10.32 -12.90 -12.65
N GLU A 105 10.53 -14.13 -13.11
CA GLU A 105 9.61 -14.87 -13.96
C GLU A 105 8.26 -15.11 -13.24
N ARG A 106 8.32 -15.34 -11.91
CA ARG A 106 7.12 -15.52 -11.12
C ARG A 106 6.34 -14.21 -10.98
N VAL A 107 7.01 -13.07 -10.79
CA VAL A 107 6.35 -11.75 -10.78
C VAL A 107 5.69 -11.49 -12.14
N GLU A 108 6.40 -11.71 -13.24
CA GLU A 108 5.88 -11.55 -14.60
C GLU A 108 4.64 -12.43 -14.84
N GLN A 109 4.68 -13.69 -14.38
CA GLN A 109 3.54 -14.61 -14.49
C GLN A 109 2.37 -14.17 -13.63
N ASN A 110 2.59 -13.76 -12.38
CA ASN A 110 1.53 -13.29 -11.50
C ASN A 110 0.82 -12.07 -12.08
N ILE A 111 1.56 -11.09 -12.60
CA ILE A 111 0.96 -9.90 -13.27
C ILE A 111 0.20 -10.29 -14.53
N ALA A 112 0.68 -11.25 -15.31
CA ALA A 112 -0.02 -11.75 -16.47
C ALA A 112 -1.35 -12.46 -16.09
N ASP A 113 -1.33 -13.29 -15.05
CA ASP A 113 -2.52 -13.98 -14.52
C ASP A 113 -3.56 -12.96 -13.97
N ILE A 114 -3.10 -11.93 -13.23
CA ILE A 114 -3.92 -10.83 -12.75
C ILE A 114 -4.57 -10.08 -13.90
N SER A 115 -3.77 -9.69 -14.91
CA SER A 115 -4.26 -8.99 -16.09
C SER A 115 -5.30 -9.81 -16.87
N ALA A 116 -5.06 -11.11 -17.02
CA ALA A 116 -6.01 -12.01 -17.68
C ALA A 116 -7.35 -12.09 -16.92
N GLU A 117 -7.32 -12.07 -15.59
CA GLU A 117 -8.54 -12.08 -14.77
C GLU A 117 -9.27 -10.73 -14.86
N VAL A 118 -8.56 -9.60 -14.86
CA VAL A 118 -9.16 -8.26 -15.07
C VAL A 118 -9.85 -8.20 -16.42
N LYS A 119 -9.23 -8.70 -17.50
CA LYS A 119 -9.85 -8.80 -18.82
C LYS A 119 -11.09 -9.68 -18.84
N LYS A 120 -11.10 -10.76 -18.09
CA LYS A 120 -12.25 -11.68 -17.99
C LYS A 120 -13.43 -11.07 -17.24
N VAL A 121 -13.16 -10.36 -16.13
CA VAL A 121 -14.18 -9.62 -15.36
C VAL A 121 -14.67 -8.43 -16.16
N ALA A 122 -13.78 -7.77 -16.93
CA ALA A 122 -14.03 -6.57 -17.73
C ALA A 122 -14.75 -5.47 -16.94
N PRO A 123 -14.24 -5.04 -15.78
CA PRO A 123 -14.89 -4.03 -14.95
C PRO A 123 -14.85 -2.66 -15.63
N ASP A 124 -15.87 -1.84 -15.39
CA ASP A 124 -15.88 -0.44 -15.81
C ASP A 124 -14.84 0.40 -15.07
N LEU A 125 -14.65 0.10 -13.78
CA LEU A 125 -13.62 0.70 -12.92
C LEU A 125 -12.82 -0.41 -12.23
N ALA A 126 -11.50 -0.27 -12.15
CA ALA A 126 -10.65 -1.16 -11.39
C ALA A 126 -9.75 -0.36 -10.43
N PHE A 127 -9.75 -0.74 -9.15
CA PHE A 127 -8.95 -0.17 -8.09
C PHE A 127 -7.89 -1.19 -7.67
N PHE A 128 -6.63 -0.86 -7.90
CA PHE A 128 -5.52 -1.73 -7.54
C PHE A 128 -4.67 -1.10 -6.44
N GLN A 129 -4.25 -1.91 -5.49
CA GLN A 129 -3.36 -1.55 -4.41
C GLN A 129 -2.05 -2.33 -4.54
N GLU A 130 -0.99 -1.85 -3.91
CA GLU A 130 0.35 -2.42 -3.97
C GLU A 130 0.89 -2.62 -5.39
N VAL A 131 0.69 -1.61 -6.24
CA VAL A 131 1.17 -1.63 -7.63
C VAL A 131 2.55 -1.02 -7.70
N ASP A 132 3.57 -1.81 -8.04
CA ASP A 132 4.95 -1.35 -8.16
C ASP A 132 5.23 -0.73 -9.54
N VAL A 133 6.02 0.36 -9.53
CA VAL A 133 6.51 1.02 -10.77
C VAL A 133 7.99 0.75 -10.97
N ASP A 134 8.80 0.91 -9.90
CA ASP A 134 10.24 0.73 -9.93
C ASP A 134 10.73 0.30 -8.54
N SER A 135 10.47 -0.94 -8.18
CA SER A 135 10.87 -1.52 -6.90
C SER A 135 11.85 -2.68 -7.08
N LYS A 136 12.82 -2.79 -6.16
CA LYS A 136 13.76 -3.91 -6.19
C LYS A 136 13.05 -5.24 -5.97
N ARG A 137 12.02 -5.26 -5.10
CA ARG A 137 11.26 -6.47 -4.74
C ARG A 137 10.49 -7.08 -5.92
N SER A 138 10.10 -6.25 -6.90
CA SER A 138 9.45 -6.62 -8.16
C SER A 138 10.39 -6.49 -9.37
N TYR A 139 11.72 -6.50 -9.16
CA TYR A 139 12.74 -6.47 -10.22
C TYR A 139 12.69 -5.24 -11.12
N GLY A 140 12.13 -4.11 -10.67
CA GLY A 140 11.96 -2.90 -11.45
C GLY A 140 10.90 -3.01 -12.54
N ILE A 141 10.00 -4.00 -12.45
CA ILE A 141 8.88 -4.14 -13.38
C ILE A 141 7.89 -3.00 -13.11
N ASP A 142 7.52 -2.30 -14.19
CA ASP A 142 6.45 -1.30 -14.15
C ASP A 142 5.10 -1.99 -14.36
N GLU A 143 4.43 -2.30 -13.25
CA GLU A 143 3.13 -2.97 -13.25
C GLU A 143 2.03 -2.05 -13.76
N THR A 144 2.16 -0.73 -13.52
CA THR A 144 1.17 0.26 -14.02
C THR A 144 1.16 0.29 -15.54
N ALA A 145 2.35 0.31 -16.17
CA ALA A 145 2.47 0.29 -17.61
C ALA A 145 1.94 -1.02 -18.22
N LYS A 146 2.19 -2.17 -17.56
CA LYS A 146 1.68 -3.48 -18.02
C LYS A 146 0.14 -3.52 -17.96
N LEU A 147 -0.46 -3.14 -16.84
CA LEU A 147 -1.91 -3.14 -16.67
C LEU A 147 -2.59 -2.14 -17.60
N ALA A 148 -2.02 -0.94 -17.80
CA ALA A 148 -2.54 0.05 -18.75
C ALA A 148 -2.44 -0.46 -20.20
N ALA A 149 -1.32 -1.06 -20.61
CA ALA A 149 -1.15 -1.64 -21.95
C ALA A 149 -2.16 -2.76 -22.24
N ASP A 150 -2.52 -3.52 -21.21
CA ASP A 150 -3.52 -4.58 -21.30
C ASP A 150 -4.96 -4.07 -21.32
N ASN A 151 -5.18 -2.77 -20.95
CA ASN A 151 -6.45 -2.07 -20.96
C ASN A 151 -6.34 -0.74 -21.73
N PRO A 152 -6.03 -0.76 -23.03
CA PRO A 152 -5.60 0.42 -23.81
C PRO A 152 -6.68 1.49 -23.99
N GLN A 153 -7.94 1.18 -23.70
CA GLN A 153 -9.06 2.13 -23.80
C GLN A 153 -9.35 2.81 -22.45
N ALA A 154 -8.79 2.31 -21.35
CA ALA A 154 -9.02 2.87 -20.04
C ALA A 154 -8.14 4.09 -19.78
N THR A 155 -8.69 5.10 -19.14
CA THR A 155 -7.91 6.15 -18.47
C THR A 155 -7.28 5.57 -17.21
N SER A 156 -5.97 5.78 -17.02
CA SER A 156 -5.27 5.35 -15.81
C SER A 156 -4.76 6.54 -14.99
N SER A 157 -4.80 6.41 -13.67
CA SER A 157 -4.23 7.32 -12.70
C SER A 157 -3.46 6.55 -11.65
N PHE A 158 -2.28 7.06 -11.23
CA PHE A 158 -1.42 6.40 -10.26
C PHE A 158 -0.98 7.36 -9.15
N ALA A 159 -1.24 6.99 -7.89
CA ALA A 159 -0.82 7.74 -6.71
C ALA A 159 0.17 6.93 -5.87
N PRO A 160 1.44 7.36 -5.74
CA PRO A 160 2.40 6.67 -4.90
C PRO A 160 2.01 6.80 -3.42
N ASN A 161 2.08 5.69 -2.69
CA ASN A 161 1.89 5.64 -1.24
C ASN A 161 3.08 5.02 -0.50
N PHE A 162 4.02 4.39 -1.23
CA PHE A 162 5.28 3.88 -0.70
C PHE A 162 6.43 4.22 -1.65
N LYS A 163 7.24 5.21 -1.29
CA LYS A 163 8.37 5.65 -2.11
C LYS A 163 9.59 5.91 -1.24
N VAL A 164 10.57 5.00 -1.32
CA VAL A 164 11.86 5.07 -0.62
C VAL A 164 13.01 4.76 -1.56
N LYS A 165 14.06 5.55 -1.50
CA LYS A 165 15.27 5.31 -2.30
C LYS A 165 16.03 4.06 -1.88
N TYR A 166 16.04 3.77 -0.59
CA TYR A 166 16.68 2.58 -0.04
C TYR A 166 16.14 2.26 1.35
N LEU A 167 15.50 1.10 1.50
CA LEU A 167 15.07 0.53 2.77
C LEU A 167 16.12 -0.49 3.23
N PRO A 168 16.91 -0.17 4.29
CA PRO A 168 18.09 -0.96 4.67
C PRO A 168 17.76 -2.26 5.43
N TYR A 169 16.53 -2.48 5.77
CA TYR A 169 16.04 -3.60 6.59
C TYR A 169 15.03 -4.44 5.78
N PRO A 170 14.90 -5.75 6.06
CA PRO A 170 15.74 -6.59 6.90
C PRO A 170 17.07 -6.97 6.20
N LYS A 171 17.63 -8.14 6.50
CA LYS A 171 18.76 -8.70 5.73
C LYS A 171 18.27 -9.94 4.96
N PRO A 172 18.39 -9.95 3.61
CA PRO A 172 18.88 -8.87 2.73
C PRO A 172 17.93 -7.66 2.74
N PRO A 173 18.41 -6.42 2.42
CA PRO A 173 17.59 -5.22 2.44
C PRO A 173 16.55 -5.23 1.31
N ILE A 174 15.35 -4.73 1.61
CA ILE A 174 14.28 -4.52 0.62
C ILE A 174 14.78 -3.62 -0.51
N GLY A 175 15.56 -2.57 -0.17
CA GLY A 175 16.14 -1.67 -1.16
C GLY A 175 15.17 -0.59 -1.63
N ARG A 176 15.22 -0.25 -2.92
CA ARG A 176 14.33 0.76 -3.51
C ARG A 176 12.90 0.23 -3.58
N VAL A 177 11.93 1.08 -3.21
CA VAL A 177 10.49 0.84 -3.41
C VAL A 177 9.86 2.07 -4.04
N HIS A 178 9.03 1.86 -5.04
CA HIS A 178 8.12 2.84 -5.61
C HIS A 178 6.82 2.12 -5.95
N SER A 179 5.84 2.24 -5.07
CA SER A 179 4.58 1.53 -5.09
C SER A 179 3.42 2.46 -4.78
N GLY A 180 2.21 2.10 -5.20
CA GLY A 180 1.05 2.95 -4.97
C GLY A 180 -0.28 2.31 -5.31
N LEU A 181 -1.24 3.20 -5.53
CA LEU A 181 -2.60 2.93 -5.96
C LEU A 181 -2.71 3.20 -7.45
N LEU A 182 -3.31 2.26 -8.20
CA LEU A 182 -3.63 2.44 -9.60
C LEU A 182 -5.15 2.34 -9.79
N THR A 183 -5.76 3.32 -10.45
CA THR A 183 -7.15 3.25 -10.89
C THR A 183 -7.19 3.19 -12.41
N LEU A 184 -7.97 2.25 -12.95
CA LEU A 184 -8.35 2.20 -14.35
C LEU A 184 -9.84 2.54 -14.49
N SER A 185 -10.19 3.37 -15.47
CA SER A 185 -11.57 3.75 -15.77
C SER A 185 -11.86 3.65 -17.25
N ASN A 186 -12.92 2.94 -17.62
CA ASN A 186 -13.46 2.90 -18.99
C ASN A 186 -14.34 4.13 -19.30
N TYR A 187 -14.48 5.05 -18.35
CA TYR A 187 -15.14 6.34 -18.51
C TYR A 187 -14.14 7.48 -18.38
N LYS A 188 -14.49 8.63 -18.96
CA LYS A 188 -13.72 9.86 -18.81
C LYS A 188 -13.48 10.17 -17.35
N VAL A 189 -12.24 10.46 -17.00
CA VAL A 189 -11.86 11.03 -15.71
C VAL A 189 -11.54 12.50 -15.94
N GLU A 190 -12.25 13.39 -15.29
CA GLU A 190 -12.03 14.83 -15.45
C GLU A 190 -10.83 15.31 -14.62
N ASP A 191 -10.71 14.76 -13.40
CA ASP A 191 -9.64 15.10 -12.46
C ASP A 191 -9.26 13.89 -11.61
N ALA A 192 -7.99 13.79 -11.26
CA ALA A 192 -7.49 12.82 -10.30
C ALA A 192 -6.60 13.50 -9.26
N THR A 193 -6.85 13.17 -8.00
CA THR A 193 -6.18 13.80 -6.86
C THR A 193 -5.67 12.74 -5.89
N ARG A 194 -4.43 12.91 -5.43
CA ARG A 194 -3.86 12.18 -4.30
C ARG A 194 -4.08 12.98 -3.01
N VAL A 195 -4.76 12.39 -2.04
CA VAL A 195 -4.94 12.98 -0.71
C VAL A 195 -4.10 12.20 0.30
N GLN A 196 -3.14 12.87 0.95
CA GLN A 196 -2.27 12.26 1.96
C GLN A 196 -3.06 11.96 3.23
N LEU A 197 -3.08 10.71 3.65
CA LEU A 197 -3.67 10.29 4.92
C LEU A 197 -2.69 10.51 6.10
N PRO A 198 -3.18 10.57 7.35
CA PRO A 198 -2.35 10.67 8.54
C PRO A 198 -1.27 9.60 8.59
N ILE A 199 -0.04 10.01 8.92
CA ILE A 199 1.12 9.13 9.04
C ILE A 199 1.34 8.82 10.51
N PRO A 200 1.16 7.56 10.97
CA PRO A 200 1.27 7.20 12.38
C PRO A 200 2.71 7.15 12.89
N PHE A 201 3.66 7.01 11.99
CA PHE A 201 5.07 6.80 12.34
C PHE A 201 5.80 8.10 12.63
N LYS A 202 6.66 8.09 13.66
CA LYS A 202 7.51 9.22 14.03
C LYS A 202 8.86 9.15 13.32
N TRP A 203 9.58 10.27 13.33
CA TRP A 203 10.98 10.29 12.91
C TRP A 203 11.85 9.47 13.89
N PRO A 204 12.83 8.69 13.44
CA PRO A 204 13.26 8.48 12.04
C PRO A 204 12.47 7.40 11.28
N GLU A 205 11.65 6.63 11.94
CA GLU A 205 10.92 5.49 11.36
C GLU A 205 10.07 5.86 10.15
N ARG A 206 9.37 7.01 10.21
CA ARG A 206 8.53 7.50 9.12
C ARG A 206 9.26 7.67 7.78
N ILE A 207 10.61 7.81 7.78
CA ILE A 207 11.41 7.95 6.55
C ILE A 207 11.26 6.69 5.67
N PHE A 208 11.13 5.54 6.31
CA PHE A 208 11.13 4.22 5.70
C PHE A 208 9.72 3.62 5.55
N ASN A 209 8.71 4.31 6.07
CA ASN A 209 7.34 3.81 6.08
C ASN A 209 6.46 4.46 4.99
N LEU A 210 5.32 3.82 4.75
CA LEU A 210 4.35 4.25 3.78
C LEU A 210 3.80 5.65 4.10
N LYS A 211 3.48 6.37 3.04
CA LYS A 211 2.73 7.62 3.05
C LYS A 211 1.36 7.32 2.46
N ARG A 212 0.54 6.56 3.23
CA ARG A 212 -0.80 6.12 2.81
C ARG A 212 -1.59 7.31 2.26
N ALA A 213 -2.37 7.06 1.23
CA ALA A 213 -3.13 8.10 0.54
C ALA A 213 -4.43 7.53 -0.01
N LEU A 214 -5.35 8.43 -0.34
CA LEU A 214 -6.49 8.15 -1.21
C LEU A 214 -6.13 8.59 -2.62
N LEU A 215 -6.52 7.80 -3.61
CA LEU A 215 -6.53 8.22 -5.02
C LEU A 215 -7.98 8.46 -5.42
N ILE A 216 -8.34 9.73 -5.59
CA ILE A 216 -9.69 10.18 -5.89
C ILE A 216 -9.77 10.52 -7.37
N ASN A 217 -10.68 9.89 -8.10
CA ASN A 217 -10.97 10.17 -9.50
C ASN A 217 -12.38 10.76 -9.62
N ARG A 218 -12.53 11.86 -10.32
CA ARG A 218 -13.81 12.51 -10.61
C ARG A 218 -14.27 12.13 -11.99
N ILE A 219 -15.42 11.47 -12.06
CA ILE A 219 -15.99 10.89 -13.29
C ILE A 219 -17.31 11.61 -13.60
N PRO A 220 -17.36 12.42 -14.67
CA PRO A 220 -18.56 13.15 -15.03
C PRO A 220 -19.68 12.22 -15.48
N ILE A 221 -20.91 12.56 -15.09
CA ILE A 221 -22.12 11.80 -15.44
C ILE A 221 -22.88 12.55 -16.55
N ALA A 222 -23.14 11.85 -17.65
CA ALA A 222 -23.81 12.43 -18.82
C ALA A 222 -25.15 13.08 -18.47
N GLY A 223 -25.28 14.38 -18.76
CA GLY A 223 -26.50 15.15 -18.53
C GLY A 223 -26.76 15.48 -17.05
N SER A 224 -25.76 15.41 -16.19
CA SER A 224 -25.84 15.75 -14.75
C SER A 224 -24.79 16.78 -14.37
N ASP A 225 -25.08 17.58 -13.34
CA ASP A 225 -24.11 18.44 -12.65
C ASP A 225 -23.39 17.67 -11.51
N LYS A 226 -23.74 16.40 -11.31
CA LYS A 226 -23.14 15.51 -10.31
C LYS A 226 -22.11 14.59 -10.94
N GLU A 227 -21.21 14.10 -10.11
CA GLU A 227 -20.11 13.22 -10.47
C GLU A 227 -20.18 11.90 -9.71
N LEU A 228 -19.57 10.88 -10.28
CA LEU A 228 -19.12 9.72 -9.50
C LEU A 228 -17.71 10.01 -8.99
N VAL A 229 -17.59 10.12 -7.67
CA VAL A 229 -16.31 10.28 -6.96
C VAL A 229 -15.82 8.88 -6.58
N ALA A 230 -14.82 8.42 -7.34
CA ALA A 230 -14.26 7.08 -7.21
C ALA A 230 -12.94 7.15 -6.41
N ILE A 231 -12.94 6.56 -5.22
CA ILE A 231 -11.84 6.62 -4.24
C ILE A 231 -11.20 5.25 -4.11
N ASN A 232 -9.98 5.10 -4.60
CA ASN A 232 -9.15 3.92 -4.37
C ASN A 232 -8.30 4.15 -3.11
N LEU A 233 -8.24 3.16 -2.22
CA LEU A 233 -7.59 3.25 -0.92
C LEU A 233 -6.78 2.00 -0.56
N HIS A 234 -5.78 2.20 0.28
CA HIS A 234 -5.06 1.16 0.99
C HIS A 234 -4.65 1.72 2.36
N LEU A 235 -5.39 1.37 3.42
CA LEU A 235 -5.21 1.93 4.76
C LEU A 235 -4.07 1.25 5.52
N GLU A 236 -3.73 1.79 6.71
CA GLU A 236 -2.59 1.34 7.51
C GLU A 236 -2.79 -0.08 8.06
N ALA A 237 -1.71 -0.87 8.03
CA ALA A 237 -1.69 -2.27 8.47
C ALA A 237 -1.03 -2.46 9.85
N TYR A 238 0.06 -1.74 10.14
CA TYR A 238 1.02 -2.12 11.17
C TYR A 238 1.18 -1.12 12.33
N ASP A 239 0.27 -0.16 12.44
CA ASP A 239 0.27 0.77 13.59
C ASP A 239 -0.43 0.18 14.83
N ASP A 240 -0.41 0.93 15.93
CA ASP A 240 -1.09 0.58 17.18
C ASP A 240 -2.64 0.75 17.15
N GLY A 241 -3.19 1.11 16.00
CA GLY A 241 -4.62 1.35 15.78
C GLY A 241 -5.00 2.84 15.71
N ALA A 242 -4.23 3.73 16.29
CA ALA A 242 -4.53 5.16 16.27
C ALA A 242 -4.45 5.76 14.85
N GLY A 243 -3.47 5.33 14.07
CA GLY A 243 -3.30 5.71 12.66
C GLY A 243 -4.43 5.19 11.79
N LYS A 244 -4.80 3.91 11.93
CA LYS A 244 -5.96 3.31 11.24
C LYS A 244 -7.22 4.12 11.48
N ALA A 245 -7.53 4.41 12.74
CA ALA A 245 -8.70 5.20 13.12
C ALA A 245 -8.64 6.63 12.55
N ALA A 246 -7.47 7.27 12.55
CA ALA A 246 -7.30 8.61 11.98
C ALA A 246 -7.51 8.61 10.46
N GLN A 247 -6.97 7.62 9.75
CA GLN A 247 -7.14 7.47 8.31
C GLN A 247 -8.59 7.17 7.94
N THR A 248 -9.28 6.32 8.71
CA THR A 248 -10.71 6.04 8.53
C THR A 248 -11.55 7.30 8.72
N ARG A 249 -11.27 8.11 9.76
CA ARG A 249 -12.00 9.38 9.98
C ARG A 249 -11.82 10.37 8.82
N GLU A 250 -10.62 10.50 8.26
CA GLU A 250 -10.40 11.38 7.12
C GLU A 250 -11.12 10.89 5.85
N LEU A 251 -11.09 9.59 5.59
CA LEU A 251 -11.89 8.98 4.52
C LEU A 251 -13.37 9.28 4.70
N MET A 252 -13.91 9.10 5.92
CA MET A 252 -15.32 9.32 6.22
C MET A 252 -15.73 10.80 6.09
N GLN A 253 -14.81 11.74 6.43
CA GLN A 253 -15.07 13.17 6.24
C GLN A 253 -15.18 13.51 4.75
N ILE A 254 -14.22 13.04 3.92
CA ILE A 254 -14.25 13.24 2.47
C ILE A 254 -15.53 12.63 1.87
N PHE A 255 -15.89 11.43 2.30
CA PHE A 255 -17.10 10.74 1.85
C PHE A 255 -18.36 11.57 2.18
N ALA A 256 -18.46 12.08 3.41
CA ALA A 256 -19.57 12.91 3.85
C ALA A 256 -19.64 14.24 3.08
N ASP A 257 -18.51 14.90 2.86
CA ASP A 257 -18.42 16.16 2.13
C ASP A 257 -18.88 16.00 0.67
N GLU A 258 -18.54 14.90 0.02
CA GLU A 258 -18.93 14.64 -1.36
C GLU A 258 -20.41 14.21 -1.47
N THR A 259 -20.92 13.42 -0.54
CA THR A 259 -22.35 13.06 -0.50
C THR A 259 -23.23 14.26 -0.18
N ALA A 260 -22.78 15.19 0.66
CA ALA A 260 -23.48 16.44 0.93
C ALA A 260 -23.63 17.35 -0.30
N LYS A 261 -22.72 17.25 -1.28
CA LYS A 261 -22.82 17.92 -2.59
C LYS A 261 -23.81 17.22 -3.53
N GLY A 262 -24.32 16.06 -3.14
CA GLY A 262 -25.19 15.21 -3.98
C GLY A 262 -24.43 14.33 -4.96
N ASN A 263 -23.11 14.25 -4.85
CA ASN A 263 -22.29 13.36 -5.67
C ASN A 263 -22.55 11.88 -5.30
N TYR A 264 -22.31 11.01 -6.25
CA TYR A 264 -22.24 9.57 -6.02
C TYR A 264 -20.83 9.23 -5.55
N VAL A 265 -20.69 8.50 -4.45
CA VAL A 265 -19.39 8.20 -3.89
C VAL A 265 -19.19 6.70 -3.79
N ILE A 266 -18.05 6.22 -4.27
CA ILE A 266 -17.58 4.86 -4.06
C ILE A 266 -16.14 4.93 -3.55
N ALA A 267 -15.88 4.33 -2.38
CA ALA A 267 -14.54 4.14 -1.85
C ALA A 267 -14.29 2.63 -1.75
N GLY A 268 -13.25 2.14 -2.40
CA GLY A 268 -12.94 0.71 -2.43
C GLY A 268 -11.45 0.46 -2.32
N GLY A 269 -11.08 -0.69 -1.76
CA GLY A 269 -9.68 -1.05 -1.58
C GLY A 269 -9.46 -2.04 -0.46
N ASP A 270 -8.20 -2.09 -0.04
CA ASP A 270 -7.74 -2.79 1.14
C ASP A 270 -7.79 -1.85 2.36
N PHE A 271 -8.74 -2.11 3.26
CA PHE A 271 -8.92 -1.32 4.47
C PHE A 271 -7.94 -1.73 5.59
N ASN A 272 -7.30 -2.88 5.48
CA ASN A 272 -6.50 -3.48 6.56
C ASN A 272 -7.25 -3.56 7.91
N GLN A 273 -8.56 -3.58 7.85
CA GLN A 273 -9.48 -3.64 8.97
C GLN A 273 -10.64 -4.59 8.65
N LEU A 274 -11.05 -5.37 9.64
CA LEU A 274 -12.22 -6.25 9.52
C LEU A 274 -13.49 -5.41 9.35
N PHE A 275 -14.26 -5.73 8.34
CA PHE A 275 -15.58 -5.15 8.14
C PHE A 275 -16.53 -5.52 9.30
N PRO A 276 -17.52 -4.67 9.64
CA PRO A 276 -18.30 -4.81 10.88
C PRO A 276 -18.96 -6.17 11.08
N GLU A 277 -19.53 -6.76 10.02
CA GLU A 277 -20.22 -8.05 10.07
C GLU A 277 -19.29 -9.26 9.89
N GLY A 278 -18.04 -9.05 9.46
CA GLY A 278 -17.03 -10.09 9.24
C GLY A 278 -16.35 -10.58 10.51
N ASN A 279 -16.62 -9.92 11.63
CA ASN A 279 -16.02 -10.23 12.91
C ASN A 279 -16.44 -11.62 13.39
N GLY A 280 -15.49 -12.57 13.40
CA GLY A 280 -15.70 -13.96 13.80
C GLY A 280 -16.06 -14.92 12.66
N LYS A 281 -16.17 -14.49 11.42
CA LYS A 281 -16.38 -15.38 10.27
C LYS A 281 -15.19 -16.33 10.09
N PHE A 282 -13.98 -15.78 10.20
CA PHE A 282 -12.75 -16.55 10.19
C PHE A 282 -12.06 -16.41 11.56
N PRO A 283 -11.75 -17.52 12.27
CA PRO A 283 -11.09 -17.47 13.56
C PRO A 283 -9.74 -16.74 13.46
N VAL A 284 -9.47 -15.84 14.41
CA VAL A 284 -8.25 -15.06 14.45
C VAL A 284 -7.24 -15.69 15.41
N ASN A 285 -6.05 -16.01 14.92
CA ASN A 285 -4.90 -16.37 15.73
C ASN A 285 -4.13 -15.10 16.14
N LYS A 286 -4.06 -14.83 17.44
CA LYS A 286 -3.39 -13.64 17.99
C LYS A 286 -1.86 -13.67 17.88
N ASP A 287 -1.29 -14.83 17.59
CA ASP A 287 0.16 -15.01 17.37
C ASP A 287 0.59 -14.56 15.96
N LEU A 288 -0.38 -14.29 15.07
CA LEU A 288 -0.18 -13.75 13.73
C LEU A 288 -0.63 -12.29 13.70
N TRP A 289 -0.41 -11.63 12.56
CA TRP A 289 -0.96 -10.31 12.32
C TRP A 289 -2.48 -10.32 12.44
N VAL A 290 -3.03 -9.36 13.18
CA VAL A 290 -4.47 -9.22 13.41
C VAL A 290 -4.93 -7.87 12.89
N PRO A 291 -5.84 -7.82 11.90
CA PRO A 291 -6.40 -6.57 11.42
C PRO A 291 -7.21 -5.87 12.51
N GLY A 292 -7.18 -4.54 12.53
CA GLY A 292 -8.09 -3.75 13.34
C GLY A 292 -9.56 -3.95 12.91
N LYS A 293 -10.49 -3.29 13.60
CA LYS A 293 -11.90 -3.25 13.19
C LYS A 293 -12.17 -1.95 12.44
N LEU A 294 -12.89 -2.03 11.34
CA LEU A 294 -13.36 -0.85 10.63
C LEU A 294 -14.48 -0.19 11.45
N GLU A 295 -14.14 0.92 12.09
CA GLU A 295 -15.08 1.69 12.91
C GLU A 295 -15.78 2.73 12.04
N ILE A 296 -17.03 2.47 11.71
CA ILE A 296 -17.91 3.44 11.05
C ILE A 296 -18.53 4.33 12.12
N PRO A 297 -18.40 5.67 12.03
CA PRO A 297 -19.06 6.58 12.97
C PRO A 297 -20.56 6.32 13.04
N SER A 298 -21.14 6.29 14.24
CA SER A 298 -22.56 6.00 14.46
C SER A 298 -23.50 7.05 13.87
N ASP A 299 -22.99 8.24 13.59
CA ASP A 299 -23.68 9.35 12.93
C ASP A 299 -23.43 9.40 11.42
N ALA A 300 -22.62 8.48 10.87
CA ALA A 300 -22.45 8.36 9.43
C ALA A 300 -23.78 8.05 8.75
N LYS A 301 -24.19 8.96 7.87
CA LYS A 301 -25.42 8.84 7.09
C LYS A 301 -25.07 8.63 5.63
N ASN A 302 -26.05 8.15 4.89
CA ASN A 302 -25.94 8.01 3.43
C ASN A 302 -24.80 7.09 3.00
N LEU A 303 -24.56 6.01 3.75
CA LEU A 303 -23.43 5.10 3.57
C LEU A 303 -23.88 3.64 3.66
N GLN A 304 -23.43 2.84 2.70
CA GLN A 304 -23.52 1.39 2.72
C GLN A 304 -22.11 0.79 2.80
N VAL A 305 -21.92 -0.17 3.70
CA VAL A 305 -20.65 -0.90 3.90
C VAL A 305 -20.77 -2.26 3.23
N LEU A 306 -19.93 -2.56 2.26
CA LEU A 306 -20.10 -3.68 1.34
C LEU A 306 -18.85 -4.55 1.25
N THR A 307 -19.00 -5.82 1.54
CA THR A 307 -18.05 -6.88 1.21
C THR A 307 -18.79 -8.22 1.12
N ASP A 308 -18.12 -9.26 0.66
CA ASP A 308 -18.66 -10.61 0.65
C ASP A 308 -18.03 -11.44 1.79
N TYR A 309 -18.85 -11.72 2.81
CA TYR A 309 -18.41 -12.53 3.95
C TYR A 309 -18.42 -14.02 3.69
N SER A 310 -18.80 -14.50 2.52
CA SER A 310 -18.82 -15.94 2.20
C SER A 310 -17.43 -16.49 1.96
N ARG A 311 -16.47 -15.64 1.56
CA ARG A 311 -15.10 -15.98 1.21
C ARG A 311 -14.09 -14.99 1.80
N PRO A 312 -12.86 -15.46 2.11
CA PRO A 312 -11.81 -14.56 2.56
C PRO A 312 -11.31 -13.69 1.42
N THR A 313 -11.03 -12.42 1.71
CA THR A 313 -10.40 -11.52 0.75
C THR A 313 -8.89 -11.52 0.86
N CYS A 314 -8.32 -11.92 2.02
CA CYS A 314 -6.88 -11.99 2.25
C CYS A 314 -6.53 -13.23 3.07
N ARG A 315 -5.28 -13.72 2.91
CA ARG A 315 -4.68 -14.79 3.71
C ARG A 315 -3.46 -14.30 4.48
N SER A 316 -3.08 -15.04 5.54
CA SER A 316 -1.80 -14.80 6.21
C SER A 316 -0.60 -15.15 5.31
N LEU A 317 0.51 -14.46 5.57
CA LEU A 317 1.80 -14.68 4.90
C LEU A 317 2.86 -15.28 5.86
N ASP A 318 2.43 -15.99 6.90
CA ASP A 318 3.32 -16.68 7.85
C ASP A 318 4.05 -17.88 7.22
N LYS A 319 3.49 -18.42 6.14
CA LYS A 319 4.04 -19.54 5.36
C LYS A 319 3.51 -19.54 3.93
N PRO A 320 4.22 -20.20 2.96
CA PRO A 320 3.72 -20.38 1.60
C PRO A 320 2.37 -21.11 1.58
N TYR A 321 1.47 -20.69 0.69
CA TYR A 321 0.14 -21.25 0.55
C TYR A 321 0.13 -22.55 -0.28
N VAL A 322 0.98 -22.61 -1.32
CA VAL A 322 1.12 -23.79 -2.15
C VAL A 322 1.63 -24.99 -1.33
N ASN A 323 1.07 -26.18 -1.56
CA ASN A 323 1.43 -27.41 -0.86
C ASN A 323 1.29 -27.40 0.66
N SER A 324 0.56 -26.42 1.23
CA SER A 324 0.25 -26.36 2.65
C SER A 324 -1.18 -26.85 2.93
N ASP A 325 -1.43 -27.21 4.18
CA ASP A 325 -2.80 -27.42 4.66
C ASP A 325 -3.51 -26.05 4.78
N LYS A 326 -4.57 -25.89 3.99
CA LYS A 326 -5.33 -24.63 3.90
C LYS A 326 -6.03 -24.25 5.21
N GLU A 327 -6.42 -25.24 6.01
CA GLU A 327 -7.07 -25.02 7.30
C GLU A 327 -6.13 -24.42 8.34
N THR A 328 -4.81 -24.49 8.11
CA THR A 328 -3.79 -23.91 9.00
C THR A 328 -3.43 -22.46 8.69
N HIS A 329 -3.99 -21.88 7.63
CA HIS A 329 -3.81 -20.47 7.33
C HIS A 329 -4.82 -19.60 8.09
N GLN A 330 -4.40 -18.37 8.40
CA GLN A 330 -5.29 -17.32 8.85
C GLN A 330 -5.92 -16.64 7.63
N TYR A 331 -7.21 -16.38 7.71
CA TYR A 331 -7.97 -15.69 6.66
C TYR A 331 -8.65 -14.43 7.20
N TYR A 332 -8.80 -13.44 6.31
CA TYR A 332 -9.36 -12.14 6.65
C TYR A 332 -10.38 -11.68 5.59
N VAL A 333 -11.30 -10.81 6.01
CA VAL A 333 -12.18 -10.03 5.12
C VAL A 333 -11.87 -8.57 5.40
N ILE A 334 -10.95 -8.00 4.61
CA ILE A 334 -10.39 -6.64 4.79
C ILE A 334 -10.48 -5.79 3.53
N ASP A 335 -10.94 -6.37 2.42
CA ASP A 335 -11.18 -5.69 1.15
C ASP A 335 -12.68 -5.54 0.91
N GLY A 336 -13.10 -4.42 0.33
CA GLY A 336 -14.49 -4.15 0.04
C GLY A 336 -14.74 -2.69 -0.36
N PHE A 337 -15.97 -2.22 -0.14
CA PHE A 337 -16.41 -0.92 -0.59
C PHE A 337 -17.26 -0.19 0.47
N LEU A 338 -17.16 1.12 0.46
CA LEU A 338 -18.13 2.05 1.04
C LEU A 338 -18.80 2.78 -0.12
N VAL A 339 -20.13 2.77 -0.19
CA VAL A 339 -20.86 3.46 -1.26
C VAL A 339 -21.95 4.34 -0.69
N SER A 340 -22.24 5.46 -1.35
CA SER A 340 -23.32 6.36 -0.97
C SER A 340 -24.70 5.74 -1.21
N ASP A 341 -25.70 6.15 -0.45
CA ASP A 341 -27.06 5.57 -0.49
C ASP A 341 -27.86 5.92 -1.76
N ASN A 342 -27.39 6.93 -2.53
CA ASN A 342 -27.88 7.22 -3.88
C ASN A 342 -27.34 6.23 -4.95
N ILE A 343 -26.64 5.18 -4.50
CA ILE A 343 -26.18 4.04 -5.33
C ILE A 343 -26.97 2.78 -4.93
N LYS A 344 -27.60 2.15 -5.91
CA LYS A 344 -28.25 0.85 -5.72
C LYS A 344 -27.26 -0.27 -5.95
N VAL A 345 -26.96 -1.01 -4.91
CA VAL A 345 -26.12 -2.21 -5.00
C VAL A 345 -26.93 -3.36 -5.61
N LYS A 346 -26.39 -4.01 -6.60
CA LYS A 346 -26.95 -5.19 -7.27
C LYS A 346 -26.30 -6.48 -6.80
N LYS A 347 -24.97 -6.44 -6.66
CA LYS A 347 -24.18 -7.60 -6.29
C LYS A 347 -22.84 -7.13 -5.69
N VAL A 348 -22.39 -7.81 -4.65
CA VAL A 348 -21.00 -7.78 -4.19
C VAL A 348 -20.54 -9.22 -4.01
N GLU A 349 -19.35 -9.55 -4.51
CA GLU A 349 -18.80 -10.90 -4.41
C GLU A 349 -17.27 -10.89 -4.35
N THR A 350 -16.70 -11.79 -3.56
CA THR A 350 -15.27 -12.10 -3.58
C THR A 350 -15.00 -13.19 -4.61
N LEU A 351 -14.20 -12.88 -5.62
CA LEU A 351 -13.83 -13.82 -6.67
C LEU A 351 -12.67 -14.69 -6.18
N ASP A 352 -12.94 -15.93 -5.82
CA ASP A 352 -11.91 -16.85 -5.35
C ASP A 352 -10.90 -17.18 -6.45
N LYS A 353 -9.66 -16.72 -6.28
CA LYS A 353 -8.52 -17.00 -7.17
C LYS A 353 -7.53 -17.96 -6.55
N GLY A 354 -7.89 -18.56 -5.42
CA GLY A 354 -7.05 -19.51 -4.68
C GLY A 354 -5.73 -18.90 -4.22
N PHE A 355 -5.66 -17.57 -4.11
CA PHE A 355 -4.45 -16.83 -3.72
C PHE A 355 -3.23 -17.17 -4.57
N LYS A 356 -3.43 -17.51 -5.85
CA LYS A 356 -2.38 -17.99 -6.74
C LYS A 356 -1.35 -16.92 -7.06
N SER A 357 -1.82 -15.73 -7.42
CA SER A 357 -0.97 -14.65 -7.95
C SER A 357 -0.71 -13.52 -6.96
N THR A 358 -1.52 -13.41 -5.91
CA THR A 358 -1.40 -12.48 -4.79
C THR A 358 -2.04 -13.09 -3.55
N ASP A 359 -1.75 -12.58 -2.38
CA ASP A 359 -2.34 -12.97 -1.09
C ASP A 359 -3.74 -12.40 -0.85
N HIS A 360 -4.28 -11.66 -1.82
CA HIS A 360 -5.66 -11.18 -1.82
C HIS A 360 -6.49 -11.78 -2.96
N ASN A 361 -7.78 -11.96 -2.69
CA ASN A 361 -8.81 -12.23 -3.68
C ASN A 361 -9.52 -10.92 -4.06
N PRO A 362 -9.82 -10.67 -5.34
CA PRO A 362 -10.51 -9.46 -5.75
C PRO A 362 -11.98 -9.44 -5.29
N VAL A 363 -12.47 -8.26 -4.93
CA VAL A 363 -13.87 -8.01 -4.64
C VAL A 363 -14.51 -7.27 -5.80
N HIS A 364 -15.60 -7.83 -6.33
CA HIS A 364 -16.34 -7.32 -7.47
C HIS A 364 -17.70 -6.79 -7.02
N LEU A 365 -18.00 -5.56 -7.41
CA LEU A 365 -19.25 -4.86 -7.12
C LEU A 365 -19.97 -4.56 -8.43
N VAL A 366 -21.28 -4.86 -8.50
CA VAL A 366 -22.18 -4.38 -9.55
C VAL A 366 -23.20 -3.45 -8.91
N MET A 367 -23.33 -2.26 -9.45
CA MET A 367 -24.17 -1.20 -8.90
C MET A 367 -24.86 -0.39 -9.98
N GLN A 368 -25.80 0.48 -9.57
CA GLN A 368 -26.53 1.39 -10.45
C GLN A 368 -26.72 2.73 -9.73
N LEU A 369 -26.51 3.84 -10.42
CA LEU A 369 -26.80 5.17 -9.91
C LEU A 369 -28.34 5.34 -9.80
N LEU A 370 -28.82 5.83 -8.65
CA LEU A 370 -30.22 6.21 -8.45
C LEU A 370 -30.40 7.68 -8.90
N LYS A 371 -31.56 7.96 -9.52
CA LYS A 371 -31.89 9.33 -9.95
C LYS A 371 -32.34 10.15 -8.77
#